data_847a7ec93b311e02362fb165ddf20a5b
#
_entry.id   847a7ec93b311e02362fb165ddf20a5b
#
_cell.length_a   1.000
_cell.length_b   1.000
_cell.length_c   1.000
_cell.angle_alpha   90.00
_cell.angle_beta   90.00
_cell.angle_gamma   90.00
#
_symmetry.space_group_name_H-M   'P 1'
#
loop_
_entity.id
_entity.type
_entity.pdbx_description
1 polymer ?
#
loop_
_entity_poly.entity_id
_entity_poly.type
_entity_poly.pdbx_seq_one_letter_code
_entity_poly.pdbx_strand_id
1 'polypeptide(L)'
;MPHILAIDQGTTGSTALVLDRHGRVCGRGYAELPQHFPRPGWVEHDPHEILDGVQSATRRALAAARLKPGSLAAIGVTNQRETTLLWDRRTGEPLGHAIVWQDRRTAARCDELRRRGREPALRRATGLVCDPYFSATKLEWLLAHRPGVRRLLAANRLAFGTVDSWVVWNLTGRAVHATDPTNASRTMLFGLRSRRWEPELLRMFGVPASVLPEVRRSAGDFGRTKGAAGLPDGIPVAGVAGDQQAALFGQGCVRAGQSKNTYGTGCFLLLHTGGRPVASRAGLLTTLACDAGGGHAYALEGSVFVAGAAVQWLRDGLGLIANAAESEPLARSVPDAGGVVLVPAFAGLGAPYWRADVRGALLGLTRGSTRAHDVRATLESLAFQSRDLVEAMARDAGARVRSLQVDGGAVANDWLMQYQADVLSLPGSAQSPASAAVAKISGVGYEQKKAGSVVSRPSIPPGLMPIVPAKSRIGRRKIFFHRIV
;
A
#
# COMPACT_ATOMS: atom_id res chain seq x y z
N MET A 1 -11.84 14.71 -26.14
CA MET A 1 -12.54 14.42 -24.88
C MET A 1 -11.52 14.53 -23.74
N PRO A 2 -11.87 15.00 -22.57
CA PRO A 2 -10.91 15.13 -21.48
C PRO A 2 -10.49 13.75 -20.95
N HIS A 3 -9.18 13.55 -20.79
CA HIS A 3 -8.59 12.35 -20.21
C HIS A 3 -7.93 12.68 -18.87
N ILE A 4 -7.73 11.68 -18.03
CA ILE A 4 -7.03 11.79 -16.77
C ILE A 4 -5.77 10.95 -16.87
N LEU A 5 -4.64 11.53 -16.44
CA LEU A 5 -3.40 10.80 -16.21
C LEU A 5 -3.37 10.37 -14.75
N ALA A 6 -3.21 9.09 -14.53
CA ALA A 6 -3.06 8.52 -13.20
C ALA A 6 -1.66 7.89 -13.07
N ILE A 7 -0.91 8.32 -12.06
CA ILE A 7 0.48 7.90 -11.80
C ILE A 7 0.50 7.08 -10.51
N ASP A 8 1.00 5.84 -10.56
CA ASP A 8 1.30 4.99 -9.41
C ASP A 8 2.82 4.79 -9.29
N GLN A 9 3.43 5.49 -8.34
CA GLN A 9 4.85 5.33 -8.06
C GLN A 9 5.03 4.25 -6.97
N GLY A 10 5.23 3.00 -7.39
CA GLY A 10 5.40 1.84 -6.51
C GLY A 10 6.85 1.60 -6.11
N THR A 11 7.08 0.59 -5.25
CA THR A 11 8.42 0.24 -4.75
C THR A 11 9.34 -0.27 -5.87
N THR A 12 8.82 -1.07 -6.79
CA THR A 12 9.62 -1.71 -7.86
C THR A 12 9.49 -1.03 -9.21
N GLY A 13 8.69 0.03 -9.32
CA GLY A 13 8.51 0.75 -10.56
C GLY A 13 7.34 1.71 -10.54
N SER A 14 7.25 2.53 -11.57
CA SER A 14 6.17 3.48 -11.79
C SER A 14 5.23 2.98 -12.88
N THR A 15 3.94 3.04 -12.64
CA THR A 15 2.89 2.79 -13.63
C THR A 15 2.14 4.08 -13.91
N ALA A 16 1.89 4.36 -15.19
CA ALA A 16 1.00 5.45 -15.58
C ALA A 16 -0.16 4.90 -16.42
N LEU A 17 -1.35 5.41 -16.17
CA LEU A 17 -2.55 5.08 -16.93
C LEU A 17 -3.20 6.35 -17.49
N VAL A 18 -3.62 6.30 -18.72
CA VAL A 18 -4.50 7.31 -19.31
C VAL A 18 -5.93 6.78 -19.32
N LEU A 19 -6.84 7.50 -18.68
CA LEU A 19 -8.22 7.11 -18.50
C LEU A 19 -9.15 8.07 -19.25
N ASP A 20 -10.18 7.54 -19.91
CA ASP A 20 -11.25 8.34 -20.47
C ASP A 20 -12.28 8.77 -19.38
N ARG A 21 -13.28 9.55 -19.78
CA ARG A 21 -14.36 10.01 -18.89
C ARG A 21 -15.22 8.88 -18.29
N HIS A 22 -15.13 7.68 -18.83
CA HIS A 22 -15.84 6.50 -18.36
C HIS A 22 -14.98 5.61 -17.46
N GLY A 23 -13.71 6.01 -17.19
CA GLY A 23 -12.75 5.26 -16.42
C GLY A 23 -12.11 4.10 -17.18
N ARG A 24 -12.25 4.04 -18.52
CA ARG A 24 -11.60 3.01 -19.33
C ARG A 24 -10.15 3.39 -19.59
N VAL A 25 -9.27 2.40 -19.52
CA VAL A 25 -7.84 2.58 -19.82
C VAL A 25 -7.66 2.75 -21.33
N CYS A 26 -7.19 3.91 -21.73
CA CYS A 26 -6.83 4.23 -23.11
C CYS A 26 -5.34 3.96 -23.39
N GLY A 27 -4.50 4.02 -22.38
CA GLY A 27 -3.08 3.74 -22.51
C GLY A 27 -2.44 3.42 -21.18
N ARG A 28 -1.38 2.59 -21.22
CA ARG A 28 -0.60 2.17 -20.05
C ARG A 28 0.88 2.29 -20.35
N GLY A 29 1.64 2.79 -19.38
CA GLY A 29 3.09 2.78 -19.36
C GLY A 29 3.62 2.23 -18.04
N TYR A 30 4.77 1.58 -18.08
CA TYR A 30 5.49 1.08 -16.91
C TYR A 30 6.98 1.37 -17.07
N ALA A 31 7.63 1.71 -15.99
CA ALA A 31 9.09 1.82 -15.88
C ALA A 31 9.54 1.20 -14.56
N GLU A 32 10.50 0.32 -14.63
CA GLU A 32 11.11 -0.31 -13.46
C GLU A 32 11.91 0.72 -12.65
N LEU A 33 12.01 0.51 -11.34
CA LEU A 33 12.78 1.33 -10.42
C LEU A 33 13.90 0.48 -9.80
N PRO A 34 15.18 0.85 -9.97
CA PRO A 34 16.30 0.19 -9.33
C PRO A 34 16.18 0.20 -7.80
N GLN A 35 16.67 -0.87 -7.18
CA GLN A 35 16.72 -1.01 -5.72
C GLN A 35 18.18 -0.96 -5.27
N HIS A 36 18.50 -0.12 -4.28
CA HIS A 36 19.85 0.01 -3.76
C HIS A 36 19.95 -0.59 -2.36
N PHE A 37 20.90 -1.51 -2.16
CA PHE A 37 21.12 -2.23 -0.89
C PHE A 37 22.53 -1.96 -0.34
N PRO A 38 22.83 -0.75 0.16
CA PRO A 38 24.21 -0.37 0.53
C PRO A 38 24.76 -1.15 1.72
N ARG A 39 23.91 -1.70 2.59
CA ARG A 39 24.29 -2.55 3.73
C ARG A 39 23.17 -3.56 4.03
N PRO A 40 23.45 -4.66 4.75
CA PRO A 40 22.41 -5.59 5.20
C PRO A 40 21.26 -4.87 5.94
N GLY A 41 20.03 -5.09 5.49
CA GLY A 41 18.82 -4.47 6.03
C GLY A 41 18.58 -3.01 5.62
N TRP A 42 19.44 -2.42 4.81
CA TRP A 42 19.27 -1.10 4.24
C TRP A 42 18.64 -1.22 2.85
N VAL A 43 17.63 -0.39 2.58
CA VAL A 43 16.96 -0.32 1.27
C VAL A 43 16.77 1.14 0.90
N GLU A 44 17.29 1.53 -0.24
CA GLU A 44 17.29 2.92 -0.71
C GLU A 44 16.81 3.02 -2.16
N HIS A 45 16.22 4.18 -2.50
CA HIS A 45 15.93 4.59 -3.87
C HIS A 45 16.62 5.92 -4.17
N ASP A 46 17.13 6.07 -5.38
CA ASP A 46 17.56 7.38 -5.88
C ASP A 46 16.31 8.21 -6.22
N PRO A 47 16.14 9.42 -5.63
CA PRO A 47 15.03 10.29 -5.94
C PRO A 47 14.96 10.74 -7.41
N HIS A 48 16.08 10.79 -8.13
CA HIS A 48 16.11 11.09 -9.55
C HIS A 48 15.56 9.92 -10.37
N GLU A 49 15.95 8.67 -10.06
CA GLU A 49 15.41 7.47 -10.70
C GLU A 49 13.90 7.33 -10.49
N ILE A 50 13.37 7.75 -9.32
CA ILE A 50 11.92 7.83 -9.08
C ILE A 50 11.26 8.77 -10.11
N LEU A 51 11.81 9.96 -10.35
CA LEU A 51 11.26 10.93 -11.30
C LEU A 51 11.40 10.45 -12.75
N ASP A 52 12.53 9.89 -13.10
CA ASP A 52 12.78 9.33 -14.44
C ASP A 52 11.80 8.19 -14.75
N GLY A 53 11.54 7.34 -13.76
CA GLY A 53 10.53 6.28 -13.84
C GLY A 53 9.12 6.83 -14.07
N VAL A 54 8.70 7.85 -13.30
CA VAL A 54 7.41 8.54 -13.46
C VAL A 54 7.28 9.16 -14.85
N GLN A 55 8.32 9.86 -15.32
CA GLN A 55 8.32 10.49 -16.64
C GLN A 55 8.28 9.46 -17.77
N SER A 56 9.08 8.39 -17.65
CA SER A 56 9.12 7.31 -18.63
C SER A 56 7.79 6.59 -18.75
N ALA A 57 7.18 6.21 -17.59
CA ALA A 57 5.87 5.58 -17.56
C ALA A 57 4.80 6.51 -18.18
N THR A 58 4.83 7.80 -17.85
CA THR A 58 3.90 8.81 -18.38
C THR A 58 4.01 8.91 -19.92
N ARG A 59 5.22 9.05 -20.47
CA ARG A 59 5.43 9.10 -21.91
C ARG A 59 4.92 7.85 -22.63
N ARG A 60 5.19 6.67 -22.07
CA ARG A 60 4.71 5.38 -22.61
C ARG A 60 3.19 5.29 -22.59
N ALA A 61 2.54 5.73 -21.50
CA ALA A 61 1.08 5.71 -21.37
C ALA A 61 0.40 6.64 -22.39
N LEU A 62 0.93 7.85 -22.58
CA LEU A 62 0.42 8.81 -23.59
C LEU A 62 0.61 8.29 -25.00
N ALA A 63 1.79 7.72 -25.32
CA ALA A 63 2.04 7.11 -26.61
C ALA A 63 1.10 5.94 -26.90
N ALA A 64 0.88 5.03 -25.93
CA ALA A 64 -0.05 3.92 -26.06
C ALA A 64 -1.50 4.39 -26.25
N ALA A 65 -1.90 5.49 -25.60
CA ALA A 65 -3.21 6.12 -25.78
C ALA A 65 -3.32 6.92 -27.09
N ARG A 66 -2.23 7.14 -27.83
CA ARG A 66 -2.16 8.02 -29.01
C ARG A 66 -2.67 9.44 -28.72
N LEU A 67 -2.37 9.96 -27.53
CA LEU A 67 -2.84 11.26 -27.07
C LEU A 67 -1.71 12.28 -27.00
N LYS A 68 -2.07 13.53 -27.36
CA LYS A 68 -1.20 14.68 -27.05
C LYS A 68 -1.35 15.03 -25.58
N PRO A 69 -0.25 15.34 -24.86
CA PRO A 69 -0.30 15.66 -23.43
C PRO A 69 -1.28 16.77 -23.07
N GLY A 70 -1.50 17.75 -23.93
CA GLY A 70 -2.46 18.85 -23.74
C GLY A 70 -3.95 18.44 -23.69
N SER A 71 -4.27 17.17 -24.00
CA SER A 71 -5.64 16.65 -23.86
C SER A 71 -5.98 16.16 -22.43
N LEU A 72 -5.01 16.22 -21.50
CA LEU A 72 -5.21 15.82 -20.11
C LEU A 72 -5.97 16.90 -19.34
N ALA A 73 -7.04 16.49 -18.66
CA ALA A 73 -7.84 17.37 -17.81
C ALA A 73 -7.28 17.48 -16.38
N ALA A 74 -6.64 16.42 -15.89
CA ALA A 74 -6.07 16.36 -14.55
C ALA A 74 -5.06 15.22 -14.42
N ILE A 75 -4.26 15.31 -13.35
CA ILE A 75 -3.33 14.27 -12.90
C ILE A 75 -3.75 13.83 -11.50
N GLY A 76 -3.77 12.50 -11.27
CA GLY A 76 -3.83 11.88 -9.95
C GLY A 76 -2.53 11.14 -9.66
N VAL A 77 -2.03 11.24 -8.42
CA VAL A 77 -0.80 10.58 -7.96
C VAL A 77 -1.11 9.62 -6.82
N THR A 78 -0.68 8.38 -6.95
CA THR A 78 -0.59 7.45 -5.82
C THR A 78 0.84 6.92 -5.73
N ASN A 79 1.25 6.49 -4.53
CA ASN A 79 2.65 6.20 -4.26
C ASN A 79 2.84 5.15 -3.19
N GLN A 80 4.01 4.48 -3.22
CA GLN A 80 4.52 3.75 -2.07
C GLN A 80 4.60 4.68 -0.85
N ARG A 81 4.07 4.24 0.28
CA ARG A 81 4.01 5.07 1.49
C ARG A 81 5.32 4.98 2.28
N GLU A 82 5.48 5.83 3.27
CA GLU A 82 6.52 5.86 4.31
C GLU A 82 7.97 6.07 3.82
N THR A 83 8.26 5.87 2.54
CA THR A 83 9.58 6.13 1.96
C THR A 83 9.93 7.59 2.13
N THR A 84 11.09 7.88 2.73
CA THR A 84 11.43 9.16 3.36
C THR A 84 12.65 9.79 2.70
N LEU A 85 12.55 11.07 2.30
CA LEU A 85 13.66 11.81 1.71
C LEU A 85 13.73 13.26 2.17
N LEU A 86 14.90 13.87 1.98
CA LEU A 86 15.18 15.29 2.21
C LEU A 86 15.72 15.92 0.93
N TRP A 87 15.37 17.19 0.70
CA TRP A 87 15.92 17.98 -0.42
C TRP A 87 16.03 19.46 -0.06
N ASP A 88 16.83 20.18 -0.87
CA ASP A 88 16.95 21.63 -0.80
C ASP A 88 15.81 22.30 -1.59
N ARG A 89 14.96 23.09 -0.95
CA ARG A 89 13.84 23.80 -1.58
C ARG A 89 14.28 24.76 -2.70
N ARG A 90 15.48 25.31 -2.64
CA ARG A 90 15.96 26.26 -3.62
C ARG A 90 16.46 25.57 -4.89
N THR A 91 17.28 24.54 -4.75
CA THR A 91 17.89 23.86 -5.87
C THR A 91 17.04 22.69 -6.38
N GLY A 92 16.20 22.09 -5.53
CA GLY A 92 15.48 20.86 -5.79
C GLY A 92 16.36 19.62 -5.62
N GLU A 93 17.63 19.77 -5.21
CA GLU A 93 18.57 18.65 -5.09
C GLU A 93 18.28 17.81 -3.84
N PRO A 94 18.13 16.49 -3.97
CA PRO A 94 17.98 15.60 -2.82
C PRO A 94 19.28 15.51 -2.01
N LEU A 95 19.15 15.34 -0.69
CA LEU A 95 20.29 15.13 0.20
C LEU A 95 20.63 13.64 0.27
N GLY A 96 20.83 13.01 -0.90
CA GLY A 96 21.10 11.59 -1.08
C GLY A 96 19.83 10.74 -1.22
N HIS A 97 20.00 9.43 -1.20
CA HIS A 97 18.92 8.49 -1.47
C HIS A 97 17.80 8.55 -0.43
N ALA A 98 16.58 8.28 -0.90
CA ALA A 98 15.41 8.07 -0.06
C ALA A 98 15.52 6.76 0.70
N ILE A 99 15.17 6.76 1.99
CA ILE A 99 15.11 5.54 2.80
C ILE A 99 13.75 4.89 2.60
N VAL A 100 13.74 3.67 2.04
CA VAL A 100 12.53 2.94 1.66
C VAL A 100 11.79 2.42 2.89
N TRP A 101 10.49 2.22 2.80
CA TRP A 101 9.64 1.67 3.88
C TRP A 101 10.12 0.30 4.42
N GLN A 102 10.79 -0.51 3.59
CA GLN A 102 11.34 -1.82 3.96
C GLN A 102 12.63 -1.74 4.77
N ASP A 103 13.27 -0.56 4.81
CA ASP A 103 14.56 -0.36 5.46
C ASP A 103 14.49 -0.56 6.98
N ARG A 104 15.47 -1.26 7.53
CA ARG A 104 15.51 -1.63 8.95
C ARG A 104 16.61 -0.90 9.75
N ARG A 105 17.33 0.08 9.17
CA ARG A 105 18.44 0.78 9.83
C ARG A 105 18.07 1.45 11.14
N THR A 106 16.81 1.81 11.33
CA THR A 106 16.31 2.49 12.54
C THR A 106 15.64 1.54 13.53
N ALA A 107 15.76 0.21 13.35
CA ALA A 107 15.16 -0.78 14.25
C ALA A 107 15.58 -0.61 15.71
N ALA A 108 16.89 -0.40 15.97
CA ALA A 108 17.40 -0.16 17.31
C ALA A 108 16.78 1.07 17.99
N ARG A 109 16.47 2.13 17.20
CA ARG A 109 15.78 3.33 17.72
C ARG A 109 14.33 3.02 18.12
N CYS A 110 13.65 2.20 17.35
CA CYS A 110 12.30 1.74 17.69
C CYS A 110 12.32 0.89 18.98
N ASP A 111 13.30 -0.01 19.13
CA ASP A 111 13.49 -0.80 20.36
C ASP A 111 13.74 0.08 21.57
N GLU A 112 14.54 1.12 21.42
CA GLU A 112 14.79 2.10 22.48
C GLU A 112 13.50 2.82 22.90
N LEU A 113 12.71 3.28 21.94
CA LEU A 113 11.44 3.96 22.21
C LEU A 113 10.45 3.03 22.94
N ARG A 114 10.38 1.75 22.55
CA ARG A 114 9.57 0.72 23.24
C ARG A 114 10.05 0.51 24.68
N ARG A 115 11.35 0.33 24.88
CA ARG A 115 11.93 0.17 26.23
C ARG A 115 11.68 1.37 27.14
N ARG A 116 11.64 2.59 26.57
CA ARG A 116 11.28 3.83 27.28
C ARG A 116 9.78 4.02 27.49
N GLY A 117 8.95 3.05 27.12
CA GLY A 117 7.49 3.11 27.28
C GLY A 117 6.80 4.15 26.40
N ARG A 118 7.40 4.56 25.28
CA ARG A 118 6.83 5.60 24.39
C ARG A 118 5.77 5.09 23.43
N GLU A 119 5.75 3.79 23.12
CA GLU A 119 4.83 3.20 22.14
C GLU A 119 3.35 3.41 22.46
N PRO A 120 2.84 3.30 23.71
CA PRO A 120 1.42 3.55 23.98
C PRO A 120 0.98 4.97 23.64
N ALA A 121 1.83 5.98 23.87
CA ALA A 121 1.54 7.36 23.51
C ALA A 121 1.56 7.57 21.98
N LEU A 122 2.56 7.03 21.29
CA LEU A 122 2.65 7.00 19.83
C LEU A 122 1.40 6.37 19.21
N ARG A 123 1.01 5.20 19.71
CA ARG A 123 -0.15 4.46 19.19
C ARG A 123 -1.47 5.22 19.40
N ARG A 124 -1.65 5.87 20.55
CA ARG A 124 -2.85 6.70 20.81
C ARG A 124 -2.93 7.90 19.86
N ALA A 125 -1.80 8.55 19.58
CA ALA A 125 -1.76 9.72 18.72
C ALA A 125 -1.91 9.37 17.24
N THR A 126 -1.19 8.33 16.77
CA THR A 126 -1.00 8.03 15.34
C THR A 126 -1.75 6.79 14.85
N GLY A 127 -2.21 5.91 15.74
CA GLY A 127 -2.75 4.58 15.38
C GLY A 127 -1.71 3.56 14.94
N LEU A 128 -0.41 3.90 14.99
CA LEU A 128 0.69 3.10 14.49
C LEU A 128 1.45 2.45 15.65
N VAL A 129 2.10 1.33 15.37
CA VAL A 129 3.09 0.71 16.27
C VAL A 129 4.45 1.41 16.09
N CYS A 130 5.34 1.27 17.07
CA CYS A 130 6.70 1.80 16.94
C CYS A 130 7.56 0.83 16.12
N ASP A 131 7.63 1.03 14.79
CA ASP A 131 8.38 0.18 13.87
C ASP A 131 9.16 1.04 12.85
N PRO A 132 10.36 0.63 12.41
CA PRO A 132 11.12 1.30 11.36
C PRO A 132 10.42 1.35 10.00
N TYR A 133 9.30 0.67 9.84
CA TYR A 133 8.42 0.80 8.68
C TYR A 133 8.01 2.26 8.43
N PHE A 134 7.69 3.02 9.48
CA PHE A 134 7.17 4.38 9.41
C PHE A 134 8.26 5.45 9.25
N SER A 135 7.90 6.67 8.81
CA SER A 135 8.86 7.68 8.38
C SER A 135 9.63 8.36 9.54
N ALA A 136 9.04 8.50 10.73
CA ALA A 136 9.60 9.37 11.79
C ALA A 136 11.05 9.03 12.17
N THR A 137 11.36 7.76 12.44
CA THR A 137 12.73 7.35 12.81
C THR A 137 13.71 7.45 11.64
N LYS A 138 13.25 7.26 10.39
CA LYS A 138 14.05 7.49 9.18
C LYS A 138 14.38 8.97 9.01
N LEU A 139 13.39 9.85 9.23
CA LEU A 139 13.58 11.29 9.17
C LEU A 139 14.54 11.77 10.27
N GLU A 140 14.38 11.29 11.52
CA GLU A 140 15.31 11.52 12.63
C GLU A 140 16.75 11.13 12.22
N TRP A 141 16.91 9.95 11.60
CA TRP A 141 18.19 9.47 11.11
C TRP A 141 18.77 10.36 9.99
N LEU A 142 17.97 10.75 9.01
CA LEU A 142 18.40 11.62 7.92
C LEU A 142 18.84 12.99 8.44
N LEU A 143 18.09 13.59 9.38
CA LEU A 143 18.43 14.87 9.98
C LEU A 143 19.76 14.82 10.75
N ALA A 144 20.08 13.69 11.35
CA ALA A 144 21.32 13.48 12.10
C ALA A 144 22.54 13.18 11.22
N HIS A 145 22.36 12.47 10.09
CA HIS A 145 23.47 11.87 9.35
C HIS A 145 23.72 12.46 7.96
N ARG A 146 22.76 13.19 7.37
CA ARG A 146 22.97 13.76 6.03
C ARG A 146 23.79 15.05 6.08
N PRO A 147 24.86 15.16 5.26
CA PRO A 147 25.64 16.41 5.15
C PRO A 147 24.77 17.60 4.71
N GLY A 148 25.06 18.76 5.22
CA GLY A 148 24.38 20.00 4.82
C GLY A 148 23.04 20.28 5.51
N VAL A 149 22.46 19.33 6.26
CA VAL A 149 21.16 19.49 6.95
C VAL A 149 21.16 20.73 7.85
N ARG A 150 22.17 20.91 8.71
CA ARG A 150 22.24 22.09 9.62
C ARG A 150 22.24 23.40 8.86
N ARG A 151 23.03 23.50 7.78
CA ARG A 151 23.10 24.71 6.94
C ARG A 151 21.75 25.00 6.25
N LEU A 152 21.08 23.98 5.73
CA LEU A 152 19.79 24.16 5.05
C LEU A 152 18.67 24.48 6.04
N LEU A 153 18.68 23.91 7.25
CA LEU A 153 17.76 24.28 8.33
C LEU A 153 17.93 25.76 8.72
N ALA A 154 19.16 26.20 8.99
CA ALA A 154 19.43 27.60 9.31
C ALA A 154 18.98 28.57 8.21
N ALA A 155 19.05 28.16 6.96
CA ALA A 155 18.61 28.94 5.80
C ALA A 155 17.10 28.78 5.48
N ASN A 156 16.34 28.03 6.27
CA ASN A 156 14.92 27.65 6.02
C ASN A 156 14.70 27.05 4.63
N ARG A 157 15.66 26.23 4.15
CA ARG A 157 15.67 25.65 2.81
C ARG A 157 15.47 24.15 2.79
N LEU A 158 15.53 23.48 3.94
CA LEU A 158 15.34 22.03 4.02
C LEU A 158 13.86 21.67 3.84
N ALA A 159 13.60 20.69 2.99
CA ALA A 159 12.29 20.06 2.86
C ALA A 159 12.38 18.56 3.18
N PHE A 160 11.36 18.06 3.81
CA PHE A 160 11.07 16.64 4.00
C PHE A 160 9.83 16.26 3.19
N GLY A 161 9.79 15.04 2.67
CA GLY A 161 8.59 14.46 2.12
C GLY A 161 8.64 12.94 2.06
N THR A 162 7.48 12.38 1.86
CA THR A 162 7.28 11.07 1.29
C THR A 162 7.25 11.18 -0.23
N VAL A 163 7.18 10.07 -0.95
CA VAL A 163 7.33 10.05 -2.42
C VAL A 163 6.28 10.92 -3.11
N ASP A 164 5.06 10.98 -2.60
CA ASP A 164 4.01 11.89 -3.10
C ASP A 164 4.46 13.35 -3.12
N SER A 165 4.99 13.83 -2.00
CA SER A 165 5.48 15.21 -1.89
C SER A 165 6.60 15.49 -2.87
N TRP A 166 7.51 14.53 -3.09
CA TRP A 166 8.59 14.65 -4.05
C TRP A 166 8.09 14.71 -5.50
N VAL A 167 7.13 13.84 -5.85
CA VAL A 167 6.54 13.82 -7.19
C VAL A 167 5.75 15.11 -7.45
N VAL A 168 4.90 15.54 -6.51
CA VAL A 168 4.13 16.80 -6.62
C VAL A 168 5.05 18.00 -6.74
N TRP A 169 6.10 18.07 -5.91
CA TRP A 169 7.11 19.14 -5.97
C TRP A 169 7.71 19.30 -7.36
N ASN A 170 8.10 18.19 -7.99
CA ASN A 170 8.71 18.20 -9.30
C ASN A 170 7.70 18.41 -10.44
N LEU A 171 6.50 17.85 -10.34
CA LEU A 171 5.43 18.08 -11.32
C LEU A 171 5.02 19.57 -11.38
N THR A 172 5.08 20.28 -10.25
CA THR A 172 4.63 21.68 -10.15
C THR A 172 5.76 22.71 -10.32
N GLY A 173 6.91 22.30 -10.82
CA GLY A 173 8.06 23.20 -11.00
C GLY A 173 8.54 23.79 -9.67
N ARG A 174 8.48 23.00 -8.61
CA ARG A 174 8.90 23.37 -7.24
C ARG A 174 8.01 24.38 -6.54
N ALA A 175 6.77 24.56 -6.99
CA ALA A 175 5.85 25.53 -6.42
C ALA A 175 5.05 24.98 -5.22
N VAL A 176 4.80 23.65 -5.16
CA VAL A 176 3.94 23.04 -4.14
C VAL A 176 4.69 21.99 -3.34
N HIS A 177 4.85 22.24 -2.05
CA HIS A 177 5.39 21.30 -1.07
C HIS A 177 4.23 20.80 -0.20
N ALA A 178 3.55 19.77 -0.65
CA ALA A 178 2.35 19.24 -0.01
C ALA A 178 2.33 17.71 0.01
N THR A 179 1.54 17.16 0.91
CA THR A 179 1.17 15.75 1.04
C THR A 179 -0.33 15.64 1.30
N ASP A 180 -0.86 14.42 1.33
CA ASP A 180 -2.25 14.17 1.71
C ASP A 180 -2.37 13.49 3.09
N PRO A 181 -3.57 13.44 3.71
CA PRO A 181 -3.75 12.82 5.01
C PRO A 181 -3.42 11.32 5.03
N THR A 182 -3.58 10.61 3.91
CA THR A 182 -3.31 9.17 3.87
C THR A 182 -1.81 8.87 3.92
N ASN A 183 -0.98 9.68 3.26
CA ASN A 183 0.48 9.63 3.39
C ASN A 183 0.95 10.19 4.75
N ALA A 184 0.46 11.35 5.16
CA ALA A 184 0.83 11.97 6.43
C ALA A 184 0.58 11.04 7.62
N SER A 185 -0.54 10.32 7.65
CA SER A 185 -0.87 9.37 8.72
C SER A 185 0.08 8.17 8.82
N ARG A 186 0.94 7.95 7.81
CA ARG A 186 1.95 6.87 7.81
C ARG A 186 3.32 7.32 8.30
N THR A 187 3.46 8.58 8.64
CA THR A 187 4.76 9.13 9.06
C THR A 187 5.13 8.89 10.52
N MET A 188 4.18 8.52 11.37
CA MET A 188 4.30 8.49 12.84
C MET A 188 4.57 9.88 13.46
N LEU A 189 4.26 10.95 12.69
CA LEU A 189 4.35 12.36 13.10
C LEU A 189 3.00 13.07 13.07
N PHE A 190 1.99 12.44 12.47
CA PHE A 190 0.68 13.02 12.19
C PHE A 190 -0.40 12.40 13.08
N GLY A 191 -1.17 13.25 13.75
CA GLY A 191 -2.23 12.81 14.65
C GLY A 191 -3.48 12.37 13.91
N LEU A 192 -3.97 11.15 14.21
CA LEU A 192 -5.19 10.63 13.57
C LEU A 192 -6.43 11.47 13.90
N ARG A 193 -6.57 11.94 15.14
CA ARG A 193 -7.74 12.69 15.61
C ARG A 193 -7.61 14.17 15.32
N SER A 194 -6.44 14.76 15.62
CA SER A 194 -6.13 16.17 15.38
C SER A 194 -6.03 16.49 13.89
N ARG A 195 -5.61 15.51 13.06
CA ARG A 195 -5.36 15.65 11.62
C ARG A 195 -4.40 16.77 11.28
N ARG A 196 -3.34 16.85 12.08
CA ARG A 196 -2.23 17.78 11.93
C ARG A 196 -0.94 17.14 12.39
N TRP A 197 0.17 17.74 12.02
CA TRP A 197 1.46 17.38 12.57
C TRP A 197 1.44 17.61 14.09
N GLU A 198 1.82 16.58 14.87
CA GLU A 198 1.73 16.62 16.32
C GLU A 198 2.99 17.22 16.95
N PRO A 199 2.91 18.36 17.65
CA PRO A 199 4.09 19.01 18.23
C PRO A 199 4.88 18.11 19.20
N GLU A 200 4.21 17.23 19.95
CA GLU A 200 4.86 16.30 20.87
C GLU A 200 5.67 15.23 20.13
N LEU A 201 5.15 14.72 19.00
CA LEU A 201 5.85 13.76 18.17
C LEU A 201 7.02 14.44 17.46
N LEU A 202 6.83 15.65 16.95
CA LEU A 202 7.91 16.41 16.33
C LEU A 202 9.07 16.62 17.32
N ARG A 203 8.77 17.00 18.56
CA ARG A 203 9.79 17.12 19.62
C ARG A 203 10.45 15.80 19.96
N MET A 204 9.69 14.70 20.02
CA MET A 204 10.20 13.34 20.33
C MET A 204 11.25 12.89 19.32
N PHE A 205 11.05 13.18 18.04
CA PHE A 205 11.94 12.80 16.94
C PHE A 205 12.89 13.92 16.48
N GLY A 206 12.89 15.08 17.18
CA GLY A 206 13.76 16.22 16.81
C GLY A 206 13.47 16.79 15.43
N VAL A 207 12.22 16.72 14.97
CA VAL A 207 11.82 17.17 13.62
C VAL A 207 11.33 18.62 13.68
N PRO A 208 12.01 19.55 12.99
CA PRO A 208 11.53 20.93 12.89
C PRO A 208 10.25 21.00 12.05
N ALA A 209 9.23 21.74 12.52
CA ALA A 209 7.97 21.89 11.77
C ALA A 209 8.17 22.54 10.39
N SER A 210 9.21 23.38 10.24
CA SER A 210 9.53 24.07 8.99
C SER A 210 9.90 23.16 7.82
N VAL A 211 10.31 21.91 8.08
CA VAL A 211 10.67 20.97 7.00
C VAL A 211 9.47 20.21 6.44
N LEU A 212 8.33 20.22 7.14
CA LEU A 212 7.17 19.39 6.82
C LEU A 212 6.36 19.97 5.65
N PRO A 213 5.75 19.10 4.81
CA PRO A 213 4.83 19.53 3.77
C PRO A 213 3.50 20.01 4.35
N GLU A 214 2.81 20.88 3.61
CA GLU A 214 1.41 21.20 3.86
C GLU A 214 0.54 19.95 3.64
N VAL A 215 -0.41 19.67 4.55
CA VAL A 215 -1.34 18.56 4.38
C VAL A 215 -2.61 19.07 3.72
N ARG A 216 -2.86 18.61 2.49
CA ARG A 216 -4.04 18.94 1.68
C ARG A 216 -4.96 17.74 1.57
N ARG A 217 -6.24 17.97 1.28
CA ARG A 217 -7.21 16.87 1.08
C ARG A 217 -6.75 15.97 -0.08
N SER A 218 -6.96 14.64 0.05
CA SER A 218 -6.56 13.67 -0.98
C SER A 218 -7.14 14.00 -2.37
N ALA A 219 -8.43 14.36 -2.44
CA ALA A 219 -9.03 15.00 -3.60
C ALA A 219 -8.99 16.52 -3.39
N GLY A 220 -8.02 17.19 -3.99
CA GLY A 220 -7.75 18.62 -3.72
C GLY A 220 -6.83 19.23 -4.76
N ASP A 221 -6.53 20.51 -4.56
CA ASP A 221 -5.60 21.24 -5.40
C ASP A 221 -4.16 21.05 -4.90
N PHE A 222 -3.37 20.33 -5.69
CA PHE A 222 -1.92 20.16 -5.49
C PHE A 222 -1.11 20.98 -6.51
N GLY A 223 -1.72 22.03 -7.09
CA GLY A 223 -1.08 22.90 -8.07
C GLY A 223 -1.23 22.39 -9.50
N ARG A 224 -0.44 22.97 -10.39
CA ARG A 224 -0.43 22.69 -11.82
C ARG A 224 0.95 22.31 -12.29
N THR A 225 1.02 21.48 -13.31
CA THR A 225 2.30 21.12 -13.94
C THR A 225 3.03 22.37 -14.41
N LYS A 226 4.34 22.38 -14.19
CA LYS A 226 5.24 23.44 -14.66
C LYS A 226 6.63 22.85 -14.89
N GLY A 227 7.12 22.93 -16.13
CA GLY A 227 8.44 22.41 -16.50
C GLY A 227 8.60 20.89 -16.31
N ALA A 228 7.50 20.14 -16.15
CA ALA A 228 7.53 18.70 -15.97
C ALA A 228 7.82 18.00 -17.30
N ALA A 229 8.85 17.16 -17.33
CA ALA A 229 9.29 16.52 -18.58
C ALA A 229 8.19 15.64 -19.20
N GLY A 230 7.85 15.93 -20.45
CA GLY A 230 6.83 15.20 -21.22
C GLY A 230 5.38 15.63 -20.94
N LEU A 231 5.16 16.66 -20.12
CA LEU A 231 3.85 17.24 -19.84
C LEU A 231 3.88 18.75 -20.11
N PRO A 232 2.82 19.33 -20.72
CA PRO A 232 2.70 20.77 -20.83
C PRO A 232 2.44 21.40 -19.47
N ASP A 233 2.74 22.69 -19.37
CA ASP A 233 2.39 23.49 -18.20
C ASP A 233 0.87 23.64 -18.07
N GLY A 234 0.39 23.75 -16.84
CA GLY A 234 -1.00 24.13 -16.54
C GLY A 234 -1.96 22.95 -16.28
N ILE A 235 -1.54 21.69 -16.39
CA ILE A 235 -2.42 20.55 -16.05
C ILE A 235 -2.56 20.48 -14.52
N PRO A 236 -3.79 20.52 -13.96
CA PRO A 236 -3.99 20.43 -12.52
C PRO A 236 -3.59 19.05 -11.97
N VAL A 237 -2.82 19.03 -10.88
CA VAL A 237 -2.63 17.85 -10.03
C VAL A 237 -3.78 17.86 -9.01
N ALA A 238 -4.79 17.00 -9.24
CA ALA A 238 -6.10 17.11 -8.60
C ALA A 238 -6.33 16.07 -7.49
N GLY A 239 -5.37 15.18 -7.28
CA GLY A 239 -5.50 14.17 -6.24
C GLY A 239 -4.18 13.49 -5.90
N VAL A 240 -4.00 13.21 -4.62
CA VAL A 240 -2.86 12.48 -4.07
C VAL A 240 -3.36 11.52 -2.99
N ALA A 241 -2.89 10.27 -3.01
CA ALA A 241 -3.18 9.31 -1.94
C ALA A 241 -2.10 8.22 -1.87
N GLY A 242 -1.86 7.69 -0.66
CA GLY A 242 -1.04 6.50 -0.49
C GLY A 242 -1.64 5.29 -1.19
N ASP A 243 -0.80 4.42 -1.72
CA ASP A 243 -1.16 3.30 -2.62
C ASP A 243 -2.26 2.38 -2.07
N GLN A 244 -2.20 2.04 -0.79
CA GLN A 244 -3.18 1.12 -0.19
C GLN A 244 -4.53 1.80 0.06
N GLN A 245 -4.53 3.09 0.40
CA GLN A 245 -5.74 3.88 0.56
C GLN A 245 -6.39 4.20 -0.80
N ALA A 246 -5.58 4.51 -1.80
CA ALA A 246 -6.04 4.68 -3.18
C ALA A 246 -6.70 3.39 -3.70
N ALA A 247 -6.11 2.21 -3.42
CA ALA A 247 -6.69 0.92 -3.76
C ALA A 247 -8.02 0.67 -3.02
N LEU A 248 -8.09 0.95 -1.71
CA LEU A 248 -9.33 0.82 -0.93
C LEU A 248 -10.45 1.65 -1.55
N PHE A 249 -10.17 2.92 -1.84
CA PHE A 249 -11.12 3.84 -2.45
C PHE A 249 -11.50 3.43 -3.88
N GLY A 250 -10.51 3.13 -4.71
CA GLY A 250 -10.71 2.78 -6.11
C GLY A 250 -11.49 1.48 -6.32
N GLN A 251 -11.41 0.53 -5.38
CA GLN A 251 -12.22 -0.69 -5.34
C GLN A 251 -13.63 -0.45 -4.77
N GLY A 252 -14.04 0.80 -4.56
CA GLY A 252 -15.37 1.15 -4.07
C GLY A 252 -15.59 0.84 -2.58
N CYS A 253 -14.52 0.60 -1.81
CA CYS A 253 -14.60 0.39 -0.38
C CYS A 253 -14.70 1.73 0.37
N VAL A 254 -15.86 2.39 0.27
CA VAL A 254 -16.11 3.74 0.79
C VAL A 254 -17.08 3.75 1.98
N ARG A 255 -17.49 2.58 2.47
CA ARG A 255 -18.42 2.43 3.59
C ARG A 255 -17.85 1.49 4.65
N ALA A 256 -18.21 1.74 5.91
CA ALA A 256 -17.82 0.87 7.01
C ALA A 256 -18.18 -0.61 6.75
N GLY A 257 -17.26 -1.50 7.02
CA GLY A 257 -17.38 -2.94 6.80
C GLY A 257 -16.98 -3.43 5.40
N GLN A 258 -16.67 -2.54 4.45
CA GLN A 258 -16.08 -2.91 3.16
C GLN A 258 -14.56 -3.00 3.30
N SER A 259 -13.97 -4.00 2.68
CA SER A 259 -12.54 -4.26 2.78
C SER A 259 -11.93 -4.65 1.44
N LYS A 260 -10.61 -4.44 1.34
CA LYS A 260 -9.81 -4.88 0.21
C LYS A 260 -8.57 -5.63 0.68
N ASN A 261 -8.08 -6.58 -0.12
CA ASN A 261 -6.78 -7.22 0.07
C ASN A 261 -5.99 -7.21 -1.22
N THR A 262 -4.79 -6.62 -1.17
CA THR A 262 -3.86 -6.62 -2.31
C THR A 262 -2.84 -7.75 -2.13
N TYR A 263 -2.84 -8.72 -3.02
CA TYR A 263 -1.92 -9.87 -3.04
C TYR A 263 -0.69 -9.54 -3.91
N GLY A 264 0.34 -8.98 -3.28
CA GLY A 264 1.67 -8.78 -3.86
C GLY A 264 2.68 -9.78 -3.30
N THR A 265 3.91 -9.36 -3.08
CA THR A 265 4.93 -10.11 -2.33
C THR A 265 4.41 -10.53 -0.95
N GLY A 266 3.78 -9.59 -0.24
CA GLY A 266 2.92 -9.81 0.91
C GLY A 266 1.47 -9.50 0.61
N CYS A 267 0.59 -9.50 1.64
CA CYS A 267 -0.78 -9.01 1.54
C CYS A 267 -0.96 -7.75 2.38
N PHE A 268 -1.71 -6.80 1.82
CA PHE A 268 -2.13 -5.59 2.54
C PHE A 268 -3.65 -5.53 2.57
N LEU A 269 -4.21 -5.86 3.73
CA LEU A 269 -5.65 -5.86 3.95
C LEU A 269 -6.06 -4.59 4.67
N LEU A 270 -7.01 -3.86 4.10
CA LEU A 270 -7.62 -2.68 4.69
C LEU A 270 -9.12 -2.87 4.86
N LEU A 271 -9.63 -2.51 6.04
CA LEU A 271 -11.06 -2.45 6.34
C LEU A 271 -11.47 -1.00 6.58
N HIS A 272 -12.39 -0.48 5.80
CA HIS A 272 -12.98 0.85 6.00
C HIS A 272 -13.82 0.84 7.29
N THR A 273 -13.54 1.76 8.24
CA THR A 273 -14.21 1.82 9.55
C THR A 273 -15.20 2.98 9.69
N GLY A 274 -15.37 3.78 8.63
CA GLY A 274 -16.24 4.96 8.65
C GLY A 274 -15.55 6.20 9.21
N GLY A 275 -16.33 7.12 9.76
CA GLY A 275 -15.87 8.44 10.22
C GLY A 275 -15.21 8.45 11.63
N ARG A 276 -14.98 7.30 12.25
CA ARG A 276 -14.35 7.20 13.58
C ARG A 276 -13.12 6.29 13.55
N PRO A 277 -12.00 6.69 14.16
CA PRO A 277 -10.84 5.83 14.29
C PRO A 277 -11.13 4.69 15.28
N VAL A 278 -10.79 3.49 14.90
CA VAL A 278 -10.87 2.29 15.74
C VAL A 278 -9.50 2.01 16.35
N ALA A 279 -9.40 2.02 17.68
CA ALA A 279 -8.17 1.61 18.35
C ALA A 279 -8.07 0.07 18.34
N SER A 280 -7.10 -0.47 17.63
CA SER A 280 -6.94 -1.92 17.56
C SER A 280 -6.38 -2.49 18.85
N ARG A 281 -6.97 -3.61 19.31
CA ARG A 281 -6.47 -4.46 20.42
C ARG A 281 -5.76 -5.71 19.89
N ALA A 282 -5.99 -6.03 18.63
CA ALA A 282 -5.44 -7.20 17.96
C ALA A 282 -4.14 -6.90 17.16
N GLY A 283 -3.43 -5.80 17.46
CA GLY A 283 -2.16 -5.50 16.79
C GLY A 283 -2.28 -4.90 15.39
N LEU A 284 -3.49 -4.53 14.93
CA LEU A 284 -3.68 -3.87 13.65
C LEU A 284 -3.27 -2.40 13.72
N LEU A 285 -3.03 -1.80 12.57
CA LEU A 285 -2.78 -0.37 12.44
C LEU A 285 -4.11 0.35 12.18
N THR A 286 -4.23 1.59 12.71
CA THR A 286 -5.31 2.49 12.34
C THR A 286 -4.74 3.62 11.49
N THR A 287 -5.35 3.90 10.35
CA THR A 287 -4.87 4.90 9.39
C THR A 287 -6.04 5.73 8.85
N LEU A 288 -5.74 6.85 8.22
CA LEU A 288 -6.72 7.61 7.45
C LEU A 288 -6.97 6.92 6.11
N ALA A 289 -8.21 6.98 5.65
CA ALA A 289 -8.66 6.52 4.34
C ALA A 289 -9.09 7.73 3.48
N CYS A 290 -9.13 7.56 2.16
CA CYS A 290 -9.74 8.53 1.27
C CYS A 290 -11.24 8.62 1.53
N ASP A 291 -11.78 9.84 1.53
CA ASP A 291 -13.20 10.10 1.67
C ASP A 291 -13.74 10.83 0.45
N ALA A 292 -14.70 10.21 -0.23
CA ALA A 292 -15.37 10.77 -1.41
C ALA A 292 -16.19 12.02 -1.10
N GLY A 293 -16.73 12.11 0.12
CA GLY A 293 -17.57 13.24 0.56
C GLY A 293 -16.78 14.44 1.07
N GLY A 294 -15.44 14.35 1.09
CA GLY A 294 -14.58 15.40 1.64
C GLY A 294 -14.61 15.52 3.16
N GLY A 295 -15.16 14.53 3.84
CA GLY A 295 -15.10 14.40 5.29
C GLY A 295 -13.83 13.68 5.76
N HIS A 296 -13.99 12.79 6.74
CA HIS A 296 -12.91 11.99 7.29
C HIS A 296 -13.30 10.53 7.35
N ALA A 297 -12.49 9.71 6.74
CA ALA A 297 -12.63 8.27 6.79
C ALA A 297 -11.39 7.63 7.41
N TYR A 298 -11.60 6.49 8.06
CA TYR A 298 -10.55 5.71 8.71
C TYR A 298 -10.58 4.27 8.23
N ALA A 299 -9.44 3.60 8.33
CA ALA A 299 -9.32 2.19 8.05
C ALA A 299 -8.47 1.50 9.12
N LEU A 300 -8.80 0.24 9.38
CA LEU A 300 -7.85 -0.71 9.99
C LEU A 300 -7.01 -1.32 8.88
N GLU A 301 -5.71 -1.47 9.15
CA GLU A 301 -4.76 -2.09 8.22
C GLU A 301 -4.03 -3.24 8.90
N GLY A 302 -3.95 -4.37 8.21
CA GLY A 302 -3.12 -5.50 8.58
C GLY A 302 -2.25 -5.93 7.41
N SER A 303 -1.00 -6.26 7.69
CA SER A 303 -0.02 -6.67 6.68
C SER A 303 0.43 -8.10 6.94
N VAL A 304 0.35 -8.95 5.93
CA VAL A 304 0.99 -10.28 5.86
C VAL A 304 2.27 -10.12 5.07
N PHE A 305 3.42 -10.43 5.66
CA PHE A 305 4.71 -10.17 5.01
C PHE A 305 5.03 -11.12 3.85
N VAL A 306 4.48 -12.32 3.89
CA VAL A 306 4.78 -13.37 2.91
C VAL A 306 3.48 -13.93 2.32
N ALA A 307 3.20 -13.57 1.07
CA ALA A 307 2.07 -14.08 0.29
C ALA A 307 2.55 -14.60 -1.07
N GLY A 308 2.59 -13.76 -2.10
CA GLY A 308 3.15 -14.15 -3.40
C GLY A 308 4.61 -14.60 -3.31
N ALA A 309 5.35 -14.10 -2.31
CA ALA A 309 6.70 -14.57 -2.02
C ALA A 309 6.76 -16.06 -1.65
N ALA A 310 5.71 -16.63 -1.05
CA ALA A 310 5.66 -18.08 -0.80
C ALA A 310 5.54 -18.89 -2.10
N VAL A 311 4.77 -18.39 -3.06
CA VAL A 311 4.66 -19.02 -4.40
C VAL A 311 5.98 -18.87 -5.18
N GLN A 312 6.64 -17.70 -5.08
CA GLN A 312 7.98 -17.49 -5.65
C GLN A 312 8.99 -18.46 -5.03
N TRP A 313 8.94 -18.68 -3.71
CA TRP A 313 9.82 -19.62 -3.02
C TRP A 313 9.60 -21.06 -3.48
N LEU A 314 8.36 -21.51 -3.76
CA LEU A 314 8.10 -22.82 -4.38
C LEU A 314 8.80 -22.95 -5.73
N ARG A 315 8.86 -21.86 -6.52
CA ARG A 315 9.51 -21.81 -7.82
C ARG A 315 11.03 -21.73 -7.70
N ASP A 316 11.52 -20.69 -7.04
CA ASP A 316 12.94 -20.30 -7.08
C ASP A 316 13.78 -21.01 -6.00
N GLY A 317 13.18 -21.29 -4.85
CA GLY A 317 13.86 -21.91 -3.70
C GLY A 317 13.77 -23.44 -3.70
N LEU A 318 12.61 -23.99 -4.06
CA LEU A 318 12.38 -25.43 -4.04
C LEU A 318 12.31 -26.09 -5.41
N GLY A 319 12.12 -25.33 -6.50
CA GLY A 319 11.96 -25.87 -7.84
C GLY A 319 10.71 -26.76 -8.02
N LEU A 320 9.69 -26.57 -7.16
CA LEU A 320 8.47 -27.40 -7.20
C LEU A 320 7.50 -26.98 -8.30
N ILE A 321 7.60 -25.77 -8.83
CA ILE A 321 6.82 -25.23 -9.94
C ILE A 321 7.74 -24.44 -10.88
N ALA A 322 7.49 -24.45 -12.18
CA ALA A 322 8.25 -23.65 -13.14
C ALA A 322 7.75 -22.20 -13.21
N ASN A 323 6.48 -21.97 -12.94
CA ASN A 323 5.84 -20.66 -12.92
C ASN A 323 4.64 -20.64 -11.95
N ALA A 324 4.19 -19.44 -11.59
CA ALA A 324 3.09 -19.30 -10.60
C ALA A 324 1.76 -19.91 -11.09
N ALA A 325 1.51 -19.97 -12.41
CA ALA A 325 0.26 -20.52 -12.94
C ALA A 325 0.13 -22.03 -12.70
N GLU A 326 1.25 -22.77 -12.56
CA GLU A 326 1.21 -24.20 -12.25
C GLU A 326 0.65 -24.48 -10.84
N SER A 327 0.64 -23.51 -9.96
CA SER A 327 0.15 -23.70 -8.59
C SER A 327 -1.33 -24.07 -8.54
N GLU A 328 -2.15 -23.56 -9.44
CA GLU A 328 -3.57 -23.85 -9.48
C GLU A 328 -3.88 -25.29 -9.87
N PRO A 329 -3.44 -25.81 -11.04
CA PRO A 329 -3.73 -27.18 -11.42
C PRO A 329 -3.15 -28.20 -10.41
N LEU A 330 -1.99 -27.94 -9.81
CA LEU A 330 -1.43 -28.77 -8.75
C LEU A 330 -2.32 -28.79 -7.50
N ALA A 331 -2.79 -27.64 -7.04
CA ALA A 331 -3.69 -27.58 -5.89
C ALA A 331 -5.03 -28.29 -6.15
N ARG A 332 -5.52 -28.26 -7.40
CA ARG A 332 -6.73 -28.98 -7.82
C ARG A 332 -6.56 -30.49 -7.96
N SER A 333 -5.33 -30.96 -8.21
CA SER A 333 -5.03 -32.38 -8.47
C SER A 333 -5.12 -33.26 -7.22
N VAL A 334 -5.20 -32.69 -6.03
CA VAL A 334 -5.34 -33.39 -4.75
C VAL A 334 -6.60 -32.95 -4.02
N PRO A 335 -7.27 -33.84 -3.27
CA PRO A 335 -8.53 -33.49 -2.60
C PRO A 335 -8.33 -32.50 -1.45
N ASP A 336 -7.16 -32.54 -0.82
CA ASP A 336 -6.75 -31.63 0.26
C ASP A 336 -5.21 -31.60 0.39
N ALA A 337 -4.66 -30.85 1.35
CA ALA A 337 -3.23 -30.77 1.57
C ALA A 337 -2.62 -32.00 2.27
N GLY A 338 -3.34 -33.10 2.41
CA GLY A 338 -2.83 -34.35 3.02
C GLY A 338 -2.31 -34.23 4.45
N GLY A 339 -2.78 -33.23 5.21
CA GLY A 339 -2.26 -32.89 6.53
C GLY A 339 -1.05 -31.94 6.52
N VAL A 340 -0.48 -31.64 5.35
CA VAL A 340 0.63 -30.70 5.22
C VAL A 340 0.15 -29.27 5.53
N VAL A 341 0.93 -28.54 6.32
CA VAL A 341 0.69 -27.12 6.69
C VAL A 341 1.96 -26.33 6.49
N LEU A 342 1.88 -25.23 5.74
CA LEU A 342 2.94 -24.26 5.65
C LEU A 342 2.65 -23.08 6.58
N VAL A 343 3.63 -22.72 7.42
CA VAL A 343 3.69 -21.43 8.13
C VAL A 343 4.70 -20.56 7.39
N PRO A 344 4.28 -19.57 6.56
CA PRO A 344 5.19 -18.84 5.68
C PRO A 344 5.85 -17.65 6.39
N ALA A 345 6.44 -17.86 7.55
CA ALA A 345 7.09 -16.82 8.36
C ALA A 345 8.54 -16.55 7.92
N PHE A 346 8.83 -16.49 6.60
CA PHE A 346 10.20 -16.36 6.08
C PHE A 346 10.90 -15.06 6.55
N ALA A 347 10.12 -14.00 6.75
CA ALA A 347 10.59 -12.72 7.30
C ALA A 347 9.94 -12.39 8.66
N GLY A 348 9.55 -13.42 9.43
CA GLY A 348 8.69 -13.27 10.60
C GLY A 348 7.21 -13.16 10.22
N LEU A 349 6.36 -12.94 11.23
CA LEU A 349 4.91 -12.73 11.06
C LEU A 349 4.57 -11.25 11.28
N GLY A 350 3.76 -10.70 10.37
CA GLY A 350 3.17 -9.38 10.49
C GLY A 350 1.96 -9.34 11.43
N ALA A 351 1.03 -8.44 11.14
CA ALA A 351 -0.23 -8.37 11.88
C ALA A 351 -1.04 -9.68 11.78
N PRO A 352 -1.75 -10.10 12.82
CA PRO A 352 -1.86 -9.46 14.13
C PRO A 352 -0.75 -9.84 15.13
N TYR A 353 0.19 -10.69 14.74
CA TYR A 353 1.13 -11.39 15.64
C TYR A 353 2.38 -10.57 16.00
N TRP A 354 2.94 -9.84 15.02
CA TRP A 354 4.17 -9.02 15.15
C TRP A 354 5.37 -9.81 15.74
N ARG A 355 5.58 -11.02 15.22
CA ARG A 355 6.67 -11.93 15.64
C ARG A 355 7.79 -11.91 14.60
N ALA A 356 8.80 -11.08 14.83
CA ALA A 356 9.97 -10.99 13.96
C ALA A 356 10.97 -12.15 14.17
N ASP A 357 10.86 -12.85 15.29
CA ASP A 357 11.75 -13.94 15.75
C ASP A 357 11.38 -15.30 15.14
N VAL A 358 10.14 -15.50 14.70
CA VAL A 358 9.71 -16.77 14.10
C VAL A 358 10.18 -16.94 12.65
N ARG A 359 10.30 -18.19 12.22
CA ARG A 359 10.67 -18.54 10.84
C ARG A 359 9.67 -19.51 10.24
N GLY A 360 9.70 -19.63 8.90
CA GLY A 360 8.83 -20.53 8.16
C GLY A 360 9.01 -21.98 8.59
N ALA A 361 7.90 -22.74 8.54
CA ALA A 361 7.89 -24.18 8.85
C ALA A 361 6.91 -24.91 7.91
N LEU A 362 7.34 -26.08 7.43
CA LEU A 362 6.49 -27.03 6.72
C LEU A 362 6.28 -28.23 7.64
N LEU A 363 5.05 -28.53 7.98
CA LEU A 363 4.67 -29.53 8.98
C LEU A 363 3.70 -30.55 8.40
N GLY A 364 3.58 -31.72 9.06
CA GLY A 364 2.60 -32.75 8.69
C GLY A 364 2.99 -33.59 7.48
N LEU A 365 4.26 -33.58 7.06
CA LEU A 365 4.76 -34.41 5.98
C LEU A 365 4.70 -35.90 6.36
N THR A 366 4.26 -36.71 5.42
CA THR A 366 4.27 -38.17 5.49
C THR A 366 4.95 -38.74 4.24
N ARG A 367 5.20 -40.05 4.19
CA ARG A 367 5.72 -40.68 2.97
C ARG A 367 4.78 -40.53 1.76
N GLY A 368 3.50 -40.30 1.99
CA GLY A 368 2.50 -40.08 0.95
C GLY A 368 2.39 -38.60 0.50
N SER A 369 3.10 -37.69 1.16
CA SER A 369 3.09 -36.25 0.76
C SER A 369 3.77 -36.10 -0.59
N THR A 370 3.17 -35.30 -1.46
CA THR A 370 3.67 -35.03 -2.82
C THR A 370 3.80 -33.56 -3.06
N ARG A 371 4.50 -33.16 -4.11
CA ARG A 371 4.60 -31.77 -4.60
C ARG A 371 3.24 -31.06 -4.63
N ALA A 372 2.17 -31.73 -5.01
CA ALA A 372 0.84 -31.14 -5.07
C ALA A 372 0.29 -30.76 -3.68
N HIS A 373 0.59 -31.56 -2.66
CA HIS A 373 0.20 -31.25 -1.27
C HIS A 373 0.95 -30.04 -0.75
N ASP A 374 2.27 -29.90 -1.03
CA ASP A 374 3.08 -28.75 -0.60
C ASP A 374 2.62 -27.44 -1.27
N VAL A 375 2.35 -27.50 -2.59
CA VAL A 375 1.81 -26.36 -3.34
C VAL A 375 0.44 -25.94 -2.80
N ARG A 376 -0.44 -26.91 -2.55
CA ARG A 376 -1.76 -26.65 -1.99
C ARG A 376 -1.68 -26.09 -0.58
N ALA A 377 -0.86 -26.64 0.30
CA ALA A 377 -0.63 -26.11 1.65
C ALA A 377 -0.12 -24.67 1.62
N THR A 378 0.71 -24.34 0.63
CA THR A 378 1.20 -22.97 0.42
C THR A 378 0.05 -22.02 0.08
N LEU A 379 -0.82 -22.35 -0.88
CA LEU A 379 -1.98 -21.52 -1.22
C LEU A 379 -2.98 -21.43 -0.04
N GLU A 380 -3.25 -22.54 0.66
CA GLU A 380 -4.10 -22.55 1.85
C GLU A 380 -3.56 -21.61 2.94
N SER A 381 -2.23 -21.52 3.11
CA SER A 381 -1.60 -20.64 4.10
C SER A 381 -1.88 -19.16 3.85
N LEU A 382 -1.97 -18.73 2.58
CA LEU A 382 -2.31 -17.35 2.22
C LEU A 382 -3.75 -17.03 2.65
N ALA A 383 -4.66 -17.99 2.42
CA ALA A 383 -6.06 -17.84 2.80
C ALA A 383 -6.24 -17.80 4.33
N PHE A 384 -5.50 -18.61 5.08
CA PHE A 384 -5.58 -18.62 6.54
C PHE A 384 -5.03 -17.33 7.16
N GLN A 385 -3.90 -16.82 6.71
CA GLN A 385 -3.37 -15.54 7.19
C GLN A 385 -4.33 -14.37 6.90
N SER A 386 -4.91 -14.33 5.69
CA SER A 386 -5.93 -13.33 5.34
C SER A 386 -7.14 -13.42 6.25
N ARG A 387 -7.55 -14.63 6.63
CA ARG A 387 -8.65 -14.85 7.56
C ARG A 387 -8.31 -14.34 8.96
N ASP A 388 -7.12 -14.64 9.47
CA ASP A 388 -6.70 -14.15 10.80
C ASP A 388 -6.79 -12.63 10.87
N LEU A 389 -6.40 -11.92 9.79
CA LEU A 389 -6.55 -10.47 9.70
C LEU A 389 -8.02 -10.03 9.66
N VAL A 390 -8.86 -10.67 8.84
CA VAL A 390 -10.29 -10.33 8.73
C VAL A 390 -11.00 -10.54 10.07
N GLU A 391 -10.73 -11.65 10.77
CA GLU A 391 -11.29 -11.93 12.09
C GLU A 391 -10.81 -10.91 13.15
N ALA A 392 -9.52 -10.54 13.12
CA ALA A 392 -8.97 -9.50 13.98
C ALA A 392 -9.63 -8.14 13.71
N MET A 393 -9.80 -7.77 12.45
CA MET A 393 -10.46 -6.53 12.03
C MET A 393 -11.93 -6.49 12.47
N ALA A 394 -12.65 -7.59 12.30
CA ALA A 394 -14.06 -7.70 12.72
C ALA A 394 -14.21 -7.53 14.23
N ARG A 395 -13.31 -8.16 15.01
CA ARG A 395 -13.32 -8.02 16.49
C ARG A 395 -13.04 -6.58 16.93
N ASP A 396 -12.01 -5.94 16.35
CA ASP A 396 -11.62 -4.58 16.72
C ASP A 396 -12.64 -3.53 16.27
N ALA A 397 -13.21 -3.69 15.07
CA ALA A 397 -14.24 -2.80 14.56
C ALA A 397 -15.59 -2.96 15.26
N GLY A 398 -15.79 -4.03 16.04
CA GLY A 398 -17.08 -4.37 16.63
C GLY A 398 -18.18 -4.58 15.59
N ALA A 399 -17.81 -4.94 14.36
CA ALA A 399 -18.70 -5.04 13.22
C ALA A 399 -18.26 -6.15 12.27
N ARG A 400 -19.24 -6.79 11.61
CA ARG A 400 -18.96 -7.81 10.59
C ARG A 400 -18.36 -7.17 9.35
N VAL A 401 -17.28 -7.77 8.82
CA VAL A 401 -16.79 -7.47 7.47
C VAL A 401 -17.86 -7.89 6.46
N ARG A 402 -18.21 -7.02 5.54
CA ARG A 402 -19.32 -7.21 4.60
C ARG A 402 -18.89 -7.81 3.27
N SER A 403 -17.72 -7.44 2.80
CA SER A 403 -17.16 -7.88 1.53
C SER A 403 -15.65 -7.75 1.55
N LEU A 404 -14.98 -8.58 0.77
CA LEU A 404 -13.55 -8.49 0.49
C LEU A 404 -13.32 -8.32 -1.01
N GLN A 405 -12.85 -7.14 -1.40
CA GLN A 405 -12.35 -6.88 -2.74
C GLN A 405 -10.90 -7.35 -2.82
N VAL A 406 -10.50 -8.02 -3.90
CA VAL A 406 -9.13 -8.55 -4.01
C VAL A 406 -8.46 -8.11 -5.31
N ASP A 407 -7.17 -7.81 -5.23
CA ASP A 407 -6.31 -7.47 -6.36
C ASP A 407 -4.89 -8.02 -6.18
N GLY A 408 -4.03 -7.76 -7.16
CA GLY A 408 -2.65 -8.24 -7.17
C GLY A 408 -2.45 -9.50 -7.99
N GLY A 409 -1.21 -9.99 -8.05
CA GLY A 409 -0.84 -11.10 -8.94
C GLY A 409 -1.53 -12.43 -8.64
N ALA A 410 -1.79 -12.72 -7.36
CA ALA A 410 -2.37 -14.00 -6.96
C ALA A 410 -3.87 -14.13 -7.27
N VAL A 411 -4.56 -13.05 -7.65
CA VAL A 411 -5.99 -13.13 -8.04
C VAL A 411 -6.20 -13.86 -9.36
N ALA A 412 -5.14 -14.09 -10.13
CA ALA A 412 -5.19 -14.93 -11.33
C ALA A 412 -5.37 -16.42 -11.03
N ASN A 413 -5.24 -16.84 -9.77
CA ASN A 413 -5.47 -18.21 -9.32
C ASN A 413 -6.91 -18.32 -8.79
N ASP A 414 -7.81 -18.83 -9.63
CA ASP A 414 -9.23 -18.97 -9.29
C ASP A 414 -9.48 -19.94 -8.14
N TRP A 415 -8.67 -20.98 -8.01
CA TRP A 415 -8.78 -21.91 -6.90
C TRP A 415 -8.50 -21.21 -5.56
N LEU A 416 -7.43 -20.41 -5.50
CA LEU A 416 -7.09 -19.66 -4.28
C LEU A 416 -8.20 -18.66 -3.93
N MET A 417 -8.77 -17.97 -4.92
CA MET A 417 -9.83 -16.99 -4.69
C MET A 417 -11.11 -17.65 -4.16
N GLN A 418 -11.51 -18.81 -4.72
CA GLN A 418 -12.64 -19.56 -4.21
C GLN A 418 -12.37 -20.10 -2.80
N TYR A 419 -11.19 -20.67 -2.57
CA TYR A 419 -10.80 -21.18 -1.25
C TYR A 419 -10.79 -20.06 -0.19
N GLN A 420 -10.32 -18.87 -0.56
CA GLN A 420 -10.36 -17.69 0.30
C GLN A 420 -11.81 -17.29 0.66
N ALA A 421 -12.71 -17.27 -0.31
CA ALA A 421 -14.11 -16.96 -0.08
C ALA A 421 -14.77 -17.99 0.87
N ASP A 422 -14.48 -19.27 0.67
CA ASP A 422 -14.98 -20.37 1.50
C ASP A 422 -14.45 -20.28 2.95
N VAL A 423 -13.15 -20.02 3.12
CA VAL A 423 -12.50 -19.87 4.43
C VAL A 423 -13.05 -18.68 5.21
N LEU A 424 -13.35 -17.59 4.53
CA LEU A 424 -13.92 -16.38 5.13
C LEU A 424 -15.43 -16.45 5.32
N SER A 425 -16.13 -17.32 4.57
CA SER A 425 -17.60 -17.31 4.45
C SER A 425 -18.13 -15.93 4.05
N LEU A 426 -17.41 -15.25 3.16
CA LEU A 426 -17.70 -13.91 2.67
C LEU A 426 -17.76 -13.91 1.13
N PRO A 427 -18.71 -13.13 0.54
CA PRO A 427 -18.64 -12.87 -0.89
C PRO A 427 -17.37 -12.06 -1.19
N GLY A 428 -16.54 -12.58 -2.09
CA GLY A 428 -15.38 -11.89 -2.64
C GLY A 428 -15.69 -11.41 -4.06
N SER A 429 -15.01 -10.37 -4.52
CA SER A 429 -14.93 -10.07 -5.94
C SER A 429 -13.48 -9.83 -6.32
N ALA A 430 -12.99 -10.62 -7.28
CA ALA A 430 -11.64 -10.47 -7.81
C ALA A 430 -11.63 -9.44 -8.94
N GLN A 431 -10.66 -8.53 -8.89
CA GLN A 431 -10.38 -7.63 -10.02
C GLN A 431 -9.14 -8.11 -10.75
N SER A 432 -9.18 -8.11 -12.08
CA SER A 432 -7.98 -8.39 -12.87
C SER A 432 -6.85 -7.41 -12.50
N PRO A 433 -5.57 -7.78 -12.65
CA PRO A 433 -4.44 -6.87 -12.38
C PRO A 433 -4.56 -5.53 -13.12
N ALA A 434 -5.10 -5.53 -14.33
CA ALA A 434 -5.35 -4.30 -15.08
C ALA A 434 -6.48 -3.47 -14.46
N SER A 435 -7.60 -4.10 -14.08
CA SER A 435 -8.72 -3.42 -13.40
C SER A 435 -8.34 -2.91 -12.01
N ALA A 436 -7.50 -3.66 -11.30
CA ALA A 436 -6.99 -3.26 -9.99
C ALA A 436 -6.05 -2.04 -10.07
N ALA A 437 -5.17 -1.98 -11.07
CA ALA A 437 -4.35 -0.81 -11.34
C ALA A 437 -5.21 0.41 -11.67
N VAL A 438 -6.27 0.23 -12.48
CA VAL A 438 -7.27 1.27 -12.78
C VAL A 438 -7.96 1.73 -11.50
N ALA A 439 -8.46 0.82 -10.68
CA ALA A 439 -9.16 1.12 -9.45
C ALA A 439 -8.25 1.88 -8.46
N LYS A 440 -7.01 1.41 -8.29
CA LYS A 440 -6.00 2.02 -7.42
C LYS A 440 -5.69 3.47 -7.84
N ILE A 441 -5.62 3.74 -9.13
CA ILE A 441 -5.16 5.01 -9.66
C ILE A 441 -6.33 5.95 -9.97
N SER A 442 -7.47 5.46 -10.49
CA SER A 442 -8.63 6.29 -10.84
C SER A 442 -9.37 6.84 -9.62
N GLY A 443 -9.28 6.15 -8.47
CA GLY A 443 -9.85 6.62 -7.21
C GLY A 443 -9.35 8.00 -6.78
N VAL A 444 -8.12 8.35 -7.15
CA VAL A 444 -7.51 9.65 -6.82
C VAL A 444 -7.92 10.78 -7.76
N GLY A 445 -8.28 10.47 -9.03
CA GLY A 445 -8.56 11.48 -10.06
C GLY A 445 -10.03 11.78 -10.35
N TYR A 446 -10.96 10.98 -9.84
CA TYR A 446 -12.38 11.01 -10.27
C TYR A 446 -13.28 11.99 -9.51
N GLU A 447 -12.86 12.52 -8.36
CA GLU A 447 -13.74 13.32 -7.48
C GLU A 447 -14.06 14.74 -7.95
N GLN A 448 -13.23 15.38 -8.76
CA GLN A 448 -13.44 16.80 -9.09
C GLN A 448 -14.66 17.11 -9.97
N LYS A 449 -15.30 16.12 -10.59
CA LYS A 449 -16.47 16.36 -11.49
C LYS A 449 -17.85 16.15 -10.85
N LYS A 450 -17.95 15.69 -9.59
CA LYS A 450 -19.26 15.37 -8.97
C LYS A 450 -19.71 16.30 -7.85
N ALA A 451 -19.06 17.41 -7.61
CA ALA A 451 -19.55 18.41 -6.64
C ALA A 451 -20.85 19.11 -7.08
N GLY A 452 -21.46 18.72 -8.17
CA GLY A 452 -22.66 19.37 -8.73
C GLY A 452 -23.81 18.45 -9.17
N SER A 453 -23.79 17.13 -8.94
CA SER A 453 -24.92 16.28 -9.33
C SER A 453 -25.09 15.03 -8.44
N VAL A 454 -26.34 14.75 -8.12
CA VAL A 454 -26.87 13.61 -7.35
C VAL A 454 -26.24 12.28 -7.79
N VAL A 455 -25.73 11.54 -6.82
CA VAL A 455 -25.04 10.24 -6.95
C VAL A 455 -26.00 9.18 -7.51
N SER A 456 -25.89 8.88 -8.79
CA SER A 456 -26.30 7.59 -9.33
C SER A 456 -25.21 6.55 -9.03
N ARG A 457 -25.61 5.35 -8.58
CA ARG A 457 -24.73 4.22 -8.24
C ARG A 457 -23.67 4.02 -9.33
N PRO A 458 -22.37 3.81 -8.98
CA PRO A 458 -21.40 3.35 -9.96
C PRO A 458 -21.87 1.98 -10.47
N SER A 459 -22.11 1.87 -11.77
CA SER A 459 -22.31 0.60 -12.44
C SER A 459 -21.01 -0.21 -12.33
N ILE A 460 -21.10 -1.42 -11.80
CA ILE A 460 -20.03 -2.41 -11.78
C ILE A 460 -19.57 -2.64 -13.23
N PRO A 461 -18.28 -2.48 -13.56
CA PRO A 461 -17.80 -2.76 -14.91
C PRO A 461 -18.13 -4.22 -15.30
N PRO A 462 -18.51 -4.51 -16.55
CA PRO A 462 -18.69 -5.87 -17.00
C PRO A 462 -17.37 -6.61 -16.97
N GLY A 463 -17.33 -7.74 -16.24
CA GLY A 463 -16.12 -8.57 -16.04
C GLY A 463 -15.86 -8.98 -14.59
N LEU A 464 -16.61 -8.48 -13.64
CA LEU A 464 -16.55 -8.91 -12.24
C LEU A 464 -17.51 -10.09 -12.03
N MET A 465 -16.97 -11.32 -11.91
CA MET A 465 -17.76 -12.45 -11.42
C MET A 465 -17.77 -12.43 -9.88
N PRO A 466 -18.94 -12.44 -9.23
CA PRO A 466 -19.01 -12.63 -7.78
C PRO A 466 -18.56 -14.05 -7.44
N ILE A 467 -17.58 -14.20 -6.55
CA ILE A 467 -17.18 -15.48 -5.97
C ILE A 467 -18.12 -15.75 -4.80
N VAL A 468 -18.98 -16.75 -4.95
CA VAL A 468 -19.96 -17.14 -3.91
C VAL A 468 -19.38 -18.31 -3.10
N PRO A 469 -19.46 -18.29 -1.76
CA PRO A 469 -18.98 -19.42 -0.96
C PRO A 469 -19.71 -20.70 -1.32
N ALA A 470 -18.97 -21.76 -1.63
CA ALA A 470 -19.52 -23.11 -1.70
C ALA A 470 -19.76 -23.62 -0.28
N LYS A 471 -20.85 -24.34 -0.04
CA LYS A 471 -21.11 -24.99 1.26
C LYS A 471 -20.06 -26.11 1.46
N SER A 472 -18.93 -25.80 2.12
CA SER A 472 -17.85 -26.76 2.33
C SER A 472 -17.64 -27.13 3.81
N ARG A 473 -17.16 -28.37 4.04
CA ARG A 473 -16.87 -28.96 5.36
C ARG A 473 -15.49 -28.51 5.90
N ILE A 474 -15.18 -27.23 5.94
CA ILE A 474 -13.86 -26.70 6.36
C ILE A 474 -13.69 -26.61 7.91
N GLY A 475 -14.71 -26.98 8.70
CA GLY A 475 -14.78 -26.70 10.13
C GLY A 475 -13.68 -27.27 11.05
N ARG A 476 -13.00 -28.37 10.72
CA ARG A 476 -12.05 -29.04 11.62
C ARG A 476 -10.60 -28.57 11.51
N ARG A 477 -10.16 -27.92 10.40
CA ARG A 477 -8.78 -27.45 10.20
C ARG A 477 -8.50 -26.09 10.88
N LYS A 478 -9.53 -25.38 11.34
CA LYS A 478 -9.45 -24.11 12.07
C LYS A 478 -8.50 -24.11 13.26
N ILE A 479 -8.47 -25.23 13.96
CA ILE A 479 -7.83 -25.35 15.29
C ILE A 479 -6.30 -25.54 15.17
N PHE A 480 -5.83 -26.06 14.03
CA PHE A 480 -4.43 -26.47 13.89
C PHE A 480 -3.51 -25.27 13.61
N PHE A 481 -3.88 -24.37 12.72
CA PHE A 481 -3.06 -23.19 12.40
C PHE A 481 -2.92 -22.24 13.60
N HIS A 482 -4.01 -22.03 14.37
CA HIS A 482 -4.01 -21.20 15.58
C HIS A 482 -3.19 -21.79 16.76
N ARG A 483 -2.89 -23.10 16.75
CA ARG A 483 -2.10 -23.73 17.81
C ARG A 483 -0.59 -23.79 17.53
N ILE A 484 -0.18 -23.50 16.31
CA ILE A 484 1.23 -23.56 15.87
C ILE A 484 1.86 -22.16 15.86
N VAL A 485 1.06 -21.10 15.70
CA VAL A 485 1.43 -19.70 15.72
C VAL A 485 1.18 -19.11 17.11
#